data_76ff3259764ab58a889549751fd49c1d
#
_entry.id   76ff3259764ab58a889549751fd49c1d
#
_cell.length_a   1.000
_cell.length_b   1.000
_cell.length_c   1.000
_cell.angle_alpha   90.00
_cell.angle_beta   90.00
_cell.angle_gamma   90.00
#
_symmetry.space_group_name_H-M   'P 1'
#
loop_
_entity.id
_entity.type
_entity.pdbx_description
1 polymer ?
#
loop_
_entity_poly.entity_id
_entity_poly.type
_entity_poly.pdbx_seq_one_letter_code
_entity_poly.pdbx_strand_id
1 'polypeptide(L)'
;MPESSVRPRRIVVGVSGASGAALGLECLKCLRQAGAESALVVTRGGEITIEQELGMTLDEFACYADVVYDNKNIGAAIASGTYPVDGMIVAPCSMKTLAGIASGYSENLLLRATDVQMKEQRRLVLMVRETPFSAIHVDNMARLARVPGVMLMPPMLTFYNGPVTLDEAVHHIAAKALEAVGVSCANYKRWS
;
A
#
# COMPACT_ATOMS: atom_id res chain seq x y z
N MET A 1 25.35 -21.68 19.19
CA MET A 1 24.85 -20.38 18.75
C MET A 1 23.36 -20.54 18.55
N PRO A 2 22.45 -19.84 19.26
CA PRO A 2 21.02 -19.90 18.92
C PRO A 2 20.86 -19.30 17.55
N GLU A 3 20.20 -20.02 16.65
CA GLU A 3 19.74 -19.50 15.37
C GLU A 3 18.91 -18.25 15.66
N SER A 4 19.37 -17.10 15.20
CA SER A 4 18.56 -15.87 15.23
C SER A 4 17.37 -16.12 14.32
N SER A 5 16.21 -16.44 14.88
CA SER A 5 14.96 -16.50 14.14
C SER A 5 14.72 -15.11 13.55
N VAL A 6 15.04 -14.96 12.27
CA VAL A 6 14.73 -13.74 11.54
C VAL A 6 13.21 -13.60 11.55
N ARG A 7 12.69 -12.55 12.21
CA ARG A 7 11.24 -12.31 12.21
C ARG A 7 10.71 -12.17 10.78
N PRO A 8 9.48 -12.59 10.53
CA PRO A 8 8.84 -12.33 9.23
C PRO A 8 8.83 -10.82 8.94
N ARG A 9 8.97 -10.45 7.66
CA ARG A 9 8.84 -9.06 7.24
C ARG A 9 7.45 -8.55 7.58
N ARG A 10 7.37 -7.34 8.11
CA ARG A 10 6.10 -6.68 8.44
C ARG A 10 5.85 -5.53 7.46
N ILE A 11 4.76 -5.63 6.71
CA ILE A 11 4.37 -4.64 5.71
C ILE A 11 3.02 -4.03 6.09
N VAL A 12 2.97 -2.69 6.12
CA VAL A 12 1.71 -1.96 6.29
C VAL A 12 1.03 -1.81 4.93
N VAL A 13 -0.22 -2.20 4.84
CA VAL A 13 -1.09 -1.96 3.67
C VAL A 13 -2.12 -0.91 4.04
N GLY A 14 -2.05 0.23 3.39
CA GLY A 14 -3.03 1.31 3.52
C GLY A 14 -4.02 1.27 2.36
N VAL A 15 -5.32 1.40 2.62
CA VAL A 15 -6.34 1.49 1.57
C VAL A 15 -7.05 2.82 1.69
N SER A 16 -7.03 3.62 0.61
CA SER A 16 -7.70 4.92 0.60
C SER A 16 -8.77 5.00 -0.51
N GLY A 17 -9.58 6.05 -0.50
CA GLY A 17 -10.76 6.19 -1.34
C GLY A 17 -10.43 6.58 -2.79
N ALA A 18 -9.83 5.68 -3.52
CA ALA A 18 -9.69 5.74 -4.98
C ALA A 18 -10.10 4.39 -5.57
N SER A 19 -10.52 4.35 -6.83
CA SER A 19 -10.82 3.08 -7.50
C SER A 19 -9.58 2.19 -7.55
N GLY A 20 -9.75 0.88 -7.31
CA GLY A 20 -8.69 -0.10 -7.26
C GLY A 20 -8.54 -0.80 -5.90
N ALA A 21 -9.62 -0.95 -5.12
CA ALA A 21 -9.62 -1.70 -3.85
C ALA A 21 -9.07 -3.13 -4.02
N ALA A 22 -9.26 -3.72 -5.20
CA ALA A 22 -8.70 -5.02 -5.57
C ALA A 22 -7.16 -5.08 -5.46
N LEU A 23 -6.45 -3.96 -5.67
CA LEU A 23 -4.99 -3.89 -5.51
C LEU A 23 -4.57 -4.09 -4.05
N GLY A 24 -5.30 -3.46 -3.12
CA GLY A 24 -5.06 -3.64 -1.69
C GLY A 24 -5.32 -5.08 -1.25
N LEU A 25 -6.44 -5.67 -1.72
CA LEU A 25 -6.78 -7.06 -1.44
C LEU A 25 -5.70 -8.02 -1.95
N GLU A 26 -5.24 -7.80 -3.18
CA GLU A 26 -4.21 -8.66 -3.78
C GLU A 26 -2.86 -8.52 -3.06
N CYS A 27 -2.49 -7.31 -2.61
CA CYS A 27 -1.31 -7.12 -1.76
C CYS A 27 -1.40 -7.96 -0.48
N LEU A 28 -2.54 -7.98 0.21
CA LEU A 28 -2.73 -8.78 1.41
C LEU A 28 -2.64 -10.28 1.13
N LYS A 29 -3.27 -10.77 0.05
CA LYS A 29 -3.18 -12.17 -0.38
C LYS A 29 -1.73 -12.59 -0.66
N CYS A 30 -1.00 -11.79 -1.41
CA CYS A 30 0.41 -12.06 -1.74
C CYS A 30 1.31 -12.03 -0.50
N LEU A 31 1.10 -11.11 0.45
CA LEU A 31 1.84 -11.07 1.71
C LEU A 31 1.65 -12.35 2.51
N ARG A 32 0.40 -12.81 2.64
CA ARG A 32 0.08 -14.08 3.31
C ARG A 32 0.77 -15.28 2.64
N GLN A 33 0.74 -15.35 1.29
CA GLN A 33 1.42 -16.42 0.55
C GLN A 33 2.94 -16.39 0.71
N ALA A 34 3.53 -15.20 0.86
CA ALA A 34 4.96 -15.01 1.07
C ALA A 34 5.40 -15.23 2.53
N GLY A 35 4.48 -15.51 3.46
CA GLY A 35 4.78 -15.63 4.89
C GLY A 35 5.23 -14.32 5.55
N ALA A 36 4.86 -13.18 4.98
CA ALA A 36 5.10 -11.87 5.54
C ALA A 36 3.90 -11.44 6.41
N GLU A 37 4.17 -10.74 7.50
CA GLU A 37 3.14 -10.19 8.38
C GLU A 37 2.54 -8.92 7.75
N SER A 38 1.23 -8.88 7.63
CA SER A 38 0.47 -7.75 7.08
C SER A 38 -0.23 -6.95 8.18
N ALA A 39 -0.11 -5.62 8.13
CA ALA A 39 -0.84 -4.70 8.99
C ALA A 39 -1.71 -3.79 8.12
N LEU A 40 -3.03 -3.84 8.30
CA LEU A 40 -4.01 -3.12 7.48
C LEU A 40 -4.47 -1.84 8.17
N VAL A 41 -4.58 -0.76 7.41
CA VAL A 41 -5.27 0.48 7.81
C VAL A 41 -6.11 0.99 6.64
N VAL A 42 -7.40 1.21 6.87
CA VAL A 42 -8.36 1.61 5.83
C VAL A 42 -8.97 2.96 6.18
N THR A 43 -8.98 3.89 5.23
CA THR A 43 -9.69 5.16 5.40
C THR A 43 -11.19 4.98 5.18
N ARG A 44 -12.01 5.92 5.66
CA ARG A 44 -13.46 5.89 5.37
C ARG A 44 -13.76 5.85 3.86
N GLY A 45 -12.98 6.55 3.03
CA GLY A 45 -13.11 6.45 1.57
C GLY A 45 -12.73 5.07 1.04
N GLY A 46 -11.74 4.42 1.66
CA GLY A 46 -11.35 3.04 1.32
C GLY A 46 -12.44 2.02 1.67
N GLU A 47 -13.13 2.16 2.80
CA GLU A 47 -14.28 1.32 3.14
C GLU A 47 -15.37 1.37 2.06
N ILE A 48 -15.70 2.60 1.61
CA ILE A 48 -16.71 2.80 0.56
C ILE A 48 -16.29 2.13 -0.76
N THR A 49 -15.01 2.27 -1.17
CA THR A 49 -14.55 1.64 -2.42
C THR A 49 -14.46 0.11 -2.30
N ILE A 50 -14.10 -0.44 -1.15
CA ILE A 50 -14.13 -1.88 -0.89
C ILE A 50 -15.56 -2.42 -1.10
N GLU A 51 -16.55 -1.79 -0.49
CA GLU A 51 -17.96 -2.21 -0.61
C GLU A 51 -18.44 -2.11 -2.07
N GLN A 52 -18.19 -0.98 -2.73
CA GLN A 52 -18.69 -0.72 -4.09
C GLN A 52 -18.02 -1.56 -5.17
N GLU A 53 -16.70 -1.79 -5.06
CA GLU A 53 -15.93 -2.45 -6.12
C GLU A 53 -15.83 -3.97 -5.91
N LEU A 54 -15.80 -4.43 -4.66
CA LEU A 54 -15.60 -5.84 -4.33
C LEU A 54 -16.86 -6.52 -3.77
N GLY A 55 -17.89 -5.75 -3.41
CA GLY A 55 -19.07 -6.27 -2.74
C GLY A 55 -18.77 -6.87 -1.36
N MET A 56 -17.66 -6.47 -0.74
CA MET A 56 -17.19 -6.96 0.55
C MET A 56 -17.43 -5.92 1.63
N THR A 57 -17.78 -6.38 2.82
CA THR A 57 -17.71 -5.56 4.03
C THR A 57 -16.25 -5.32 4.44
N LEU A 58 -16.01 -4.30 5.27
CA LEU A 58 -14.68 -4.07 5.82
C LEU A 58 -14.17 -5.27 6.62
N ASP A 59 -15.04 -5.94 7.39
CA ASP A 59 -14.67 -7.11 8.19
C ASP A 59 -14.24 -8.29 7.31
N GLU A 60 -14.93 -8.55 6.21
CA GLU A 60 -14.55 -9.58 5.24
C GLU A 60 -13.20 -9.26 4.58
N PHE A 61 -12.98 -8.00 4.20
CA PHE A 61 -11.69 -7.56 3.66
C PHE A 61 -10.58 -7.67 4.70
N ALA A 62 -10.84 -7.30 5.94
CA ALA A 62 -9.90 -7.35 7.05
C ALA A 62 -9.42 -8.77 7.41
N CYS A 63 -10.23 -9.81 7.11
CA CYS A 63 -9.83 -11.21 7.29
C CYS A 63 -8.60 -11.63 6.49
N TYR A 64 -8.19 -10.84 5.49
CA TYR A 64 -6.96 -11.08 4.71
C TYR A 64 -5.70 -10.52 5.37
N ALA A 65 -5.82 -9.67 6.39
CA ALA A 65 -4.70 -9.10 7.13
C ALA A 65 -4.43 -9.86 8.45
N ASP A 66 -3.17 -9.83 8.93
CA ASP A 66 -2.80 -10.41 10.22
C ASP A 66 -3.14 -9.47 11.38
N VAL A 67 -2.98 -8.16 11.15
CA VAL A 67 -3.30 -7.11 12.13
C VAL A 67 -4.11 -6.01 11.43
N VAL A 68 -5.16 -5.54 12.09
CA VAL A 68 -6.00 -4.44 11.60
C VAL A 68 -5.97 -3.28 12.58
N TYR A 69 -5.73 -2.09 12.08
CA TYR A 69 -5.71 -0.87 12.89
C TYR A 69 -6.87 0.06 12.55
N ASP A 70 -7.54 0.58 13.56
CA ASP A 70 -8.49 1.67 13.38
C ASP A 70 -7.77 2.94 12.90
N ASN A 71 -8.17 3.46 11.75
CA ASN A 71 -7.58 4.66 11.15
C ASN A 71 -7.71 5.93 12.02
N LYS A 72 -8.61 5.92 13.01
CA LYS A 72 -8.77 7.01 13.97
C LYS A 72 -7.76 6.94 15.13
N ASN A 73 -7.15 5.78 15.36
CA ASN A 73 -6.21 5.57 16.46
C ASN A 73 -4.79 6.00 16.07
N ILE A 74 -4.52 7.30 16.14
CA ILE A 74 -3.19 7.86 15.83
C ILE A 74 -2.09 7.45 16.83
N GLY A 75 -2.45 6.78 17.93
CA GLY A 75 -1.50 6.22 18.92
C GLY A 75 -1.19 4.74 18.70
N ALA A 76 -1.64 4.13 17.61
CA ALA A 76 -1.37 2.73 17.31
C ALA A 76 0.14 2.48 17.05
N ALA A 77 0.58 1.22 17.16
CA ALA A 77 1.99 0.83 17.06
C ALA A 77 2.69 1.37 15.79
N ILE A 78 2.02 1.31 14.63
CA ILE A 78 2.57 1.79 13.35
C ILE A 78 2.74 3.31 13.27
N ALA A 79 2.22 4.08 14.24
CA ALA A 79 2.43 5.51 14.38
C ALA A 79 3.78 5.86 15.03
N SER A 80 4.53 4.86 15.50
CA SER A 80 5.84 5.03 16.16
C SER A 80 6.98 4.60 15.25
N GLY A 81 8.03 5.42 15.16
CA GLY A 81 9.25 5.08 14.42
C GLY A 81 10.03 3.91 15.01
N THR A 82 9.89 3.65 16.32
CA THR A 82 10.54 2.52 16.99
C THR A 82 9.87 1.18 16.75
N TYR A 83 8.60 1.18 16.30
CA TYR A 83 7.92 -0.06 15.92
C TYR A 83 8.50 -0.61 14.61
N PRO A 84 8.91 -1.89 14.59
CA PRO A 84 9.63 -2.45 13.44
C PRO A 84 8.64 -2.74 12.28
N VAL A 85 8.65 -1.86 11.27
CA VAL A 85 7.95 -2.01 9.99
C VAL A 85 9.01 -2.01 8.90
N ASP A 86 8.94 -2.95 7.94
CA ASP A 86 9.93 -3.11 6.87
C ASP A 86 9.56 -2.32 5.60
N GLY A 87 8.31 -1.89 5.49
CA GLY A 87 7.80 -1.06 4.40
C GLY A 87 6.30 -0.85 4.47
N MET A 88 5.81 0.06 3.63
CA MET A 88 4.38 0.36 3.53
C MET A 88 3.96 0.52 2.08
N ILE A 89 2.77 0.03 1.76
CA ILE A 89 2.12 0.19 0.46
C ILE A 89 0.77 0.87 0.69
N VAL A 90 0.49 1.96 -0.02
CA VAL A 90 -0.85 2.56 -0.05
C VAL A 90 -1.50 2.19 -1.38
N ALA A 91 -2.44 1.25 -1.34
CA ALA A 91 -3.05 0.63 -2.52
C ALA A 91 -4.59 0.50 -2.37
N PRO A 92 -5.34 1.32 -3.10
CA PRO A 92 -4.93 2.47 -3.90
C PRO A 92 -4.62 3.71 -3.04
N CYS A 93 -3.88 4.68 -3.61
CA CYS A 93 -3.60 5.98 -3.02
C CYS A 93 -4.41 7.07 -3.74
N SER A 94 -5.43 7.62 -3.07
CA SER A 94 -6.23 8.73 -3.60
C SER A 94 -5.46 10.05 -3.60
N MET A 95 -5.86 11.00 -4.43
CA MET A 95 -5.25 12.33 -4.47
C MET A 95 -5.41 13.10 -3.17
N LYS A 96 -6.51 12.88 -2.41
CA LYS A 96 -6.65 13.42 -1.06
C LYS A 96 -5.55 12.89 -0.13
N THR A 97 -5.33 11.58 -0.14
CA THR A 97 -4.27 10.94 0.66
C THR A 97 -2.89 11.39 0.22
N LEU A 98 -2.62 11.43 -1.09
CA LEU A 98 -1.38 11.94 -1.66
C LEU A 98 -1.08 13.38 -1.20
N ALA A 99 -2.08 14.26 -1.25
CA ALA A 99 -1.94 15.65 -0.80
C ALA A 99 -1.62 15.74 0.69
N GLY A 100 -2.27 14.94 1.52
CA GLY A 100 -1.98 14.85 2.96
C GLY A 100 -0.53 14.41 3.22
N ILE A 101 -0.06 13.38 2.53
CA ILE A 101 1.32 12.89 2.62
C ILE A 101 2.31 13.98 2.16
N ALA A 102 2.05 14.62 1.02
CA ALA A 102 2.93 15.65 0.45
C ALA A 102 3.04 16.89 1.33
N SER A 103 2.00 17.22 2.10
CA SER A 103 2.00 18.34 3.05
C SER A 103 2.50 18.00 4.45
N GLY A 104 2.77 16.71 4.75
CA GLY A 104 3.11 16.25 6.10
C GLY A 104 1.94 16.31 7.08
N TYR A 105 0.71 16.30 6.58
CA TYR A 105 -0.50 16.36 7.40
C TYR A 105 -0.88 14.97 7.93
N SER A 106 -0.90 14.83 9.25
CA SER A 106 -1.04 13.54 9.95
C SER A 106 -2.34 13.43 10.74
N GLU A 107 -3.48 13.78 10.14
CA GLU A 107 -4.81 13.78 10.76
C GLU A 107 -5.27 12.39 11.24
N ASN A 108 -4.86 11.36 10.54
CA ASN A 108 -5.30 9.99 10.79
C ASN A 108 -4.11 9.01 10.76
N LEU A 109 -4.36 7.77 11.18
CA LEU A 109 -3.30 6.78 11.32
C LEU A 109 -2.62 6.44 9.99
N LEU A 110 -3.35 6.37 8.86
CA LEU A 110 -2.75 6.10 7.56
C LEU A 110 -1.72 7.17 7.20
N LEU A 111 -2.10 8.45 7.32
CA LEU A 111 -1.20 9.58 7.06
C LEU A 111 -0.03 9.61 8.04
N ARG A 112 -0.29 9.34 9.34
CA ARG A 112 0.77 9.26 10.34
C ARG A 112 1.74 8.12 10.06
N ALA A 113 1.25 6.94 9.66
CA ALA A 113 2.12 5.81 9.31
C ALA A 113 3.00 6.13 8.10
N THR A 114 2.46 6.81 7.07
CA THR A 114 3.28 7.25 5.92
C THR A 114 4.34 8.27 6.32
N ASP A 115 4.01 9.24 7.18
CA ASP A 115 4.98 10.19 7.72
C ASP A 115 6.11 9.47 8.48
N VAL A 116 5.77 8.45 9.28
CA VAL A 116 6.76 7.60 9.96
C VAL A 116 7.67 6.87 8.96
N GLN A 117 7.12 6.29 7.88
CA GLN A 117 7.96 5.64 6.87
C GLN A 117 8.96 6.63 6.25
N MET A 118 8.49 7.85 5.92
CA MET A 118 9.35 8.88 5.32
C MET A 118 10.44 9.35 6.27
N LYS A 119 10.11 9.69 7.53
CA LYS A 119 11.12 10.15 8.50
C LYS A 119 12.13 9.09 8.89
N GLU A 120 11.76 7.82 8.90
CA GLU A 120 12.64 6.67 9.15
C GLU A 120 13.34 6.17 7.87
N GLN A 121 13.13 6.85 6.73
CA GLN A 121 13.68 6.50 5.40
C GLN A 121 13.39 5.04 5.00
N ARG A 122 12.23 4.53 5.40
CA ARG A 122 11.75 3.19 5.04
C ARG A 122 11.07 3.23 3.67
N ARG A 123 10.89 2.07 3.06
CA ARG A 123 10.24 1.95 1.75
C ARG A 123 8.75 2.26 1.86
N LEU A 124 8.28 3.21 1.06
CA LEU A 124 6.89 3.63 0.95
C LEU A 124 6.47 3.63 -0.51
N VAL A 125 5.58 2.72 -0.88
CA VAL A 125 4.99 2.65 -2.22
C VAL A 125 3.62 3.32 -2.20
N LEU A 126 3.41 4.28 -3.08
CA LEU A 126 2.13 4.96 -3.27
C LEU A 126 1.56 4.59 -4.63
N MET A 127 0.52 3.75 -4.66
CA MET A 127 -0.20 3.42 -5.88
C MET A 127 -1.20 4.54 -6.21
N VAL A 128 -0.66 5.65 -6.70
CA VAL A 128 -1.45 6.85 -7.00
C VAL A 128 -2.42 6.60 -8.14
N ARG A 129 -3.73 6.84 -7.89
CA ARG A 129 -4.78 6.56 -8.86
C ARG A 129 -5.69 7.77 -9.05
N GLU A 130 -5.65 8.34 -10.23
CA GLU A 130 -6.49 9.42 -10.70
C GLU A 130 -6.34 9.59 -12.21
N THR A 131 -7.37 10.09 -12.88
CA THR A 131 -7.30 10.48 -14.28
C THR A 131 -8.43 11.48 -14.63
N PRO A 132 -8.15 12.62 -15.29
CA PRO A 132 -6.82 13.19 -15.58
C PRO A 132 -6.15 13.76 -14.31
N PHE A 133 -4.85 13.98 -14.34
CA PHE A 133 -4.15 14.69 -13.28
C PHE A 133 -4.32 16.21 -13.41
N SER A 134 -4.59 16.90 -12.30
CA SER A 134 -4.47 18.34 -12.19
C SER A 134 -3.00 18.77 -11.96
N ALA A 135 -2.70 20.03 -12.16
CA ALA A 135 -1.37 20.59 -11.84
C ALA A 135 -1.01 20.34 -10.37
N ILE A 136 -1.98 20.50 -9.44
CA ILE A 136 -1.77 20.24 -8.00
C ILE A 136 -1.40 18.77 -7.74
N HIS A 137 -2.02 17.82 -8.44
CA HIS A 137 -1.67 16.40 -8.32
C HIS A 137 -0.23 16.15 -8.75
N VAL A 138 0.19 16.74 -9.89
CA VAL A 138 1.55 16.60 -10.43
C VAL A 138 2.57 17.22 -9.48
N ASP A 139 2.30 18.41 -8.92
CA ASP A 139 3.19 19.09 -7.96
C ASP A 139 3.38 18.26 -6.68
N ASN A 140 2.30 17.68 -6.14
CA ASN A 140 2.38 16.79 -4.98
C ASN A 140 3.19 15.53 -5.29
N MET A 141 3.00 14.93 -6.46
CA MET A 141 3.81 13.79 -6.91
C MET A 141 5.27 14.17 -7.07
N ALA A 142 5.57 15.31 -7.71
CA ALA A 142 6.94 15.79 -7.90
C ALA A 142 7.65 16.06 -6.56
N ARG A 143 6.92 16.57 -5.56
CA ARG A 143 7.43 16.75 -4.20
C ARG A 143 7.79 15.43 -3.55
N LEU A 144 6.90 14.46 -3.59
CA LEU A 144 7.09 13.13 -2.97
C LEU A 144 8.16 12.29 -3.67
N ALA A 145 8.29 12.40 -4.99
CA ALA A 145 9.30 11.68 -5.77
C ALA A 145 10.76 12.05 -5.37
N ARG A 146 10.96 13.15 -4.64
CA ARG A 146 12.27 13.59 -4.13
C ARG A 146 12.57 13.06 -2.72
N VAL A 147 11.59 12.46 -2.06
CA VAL A 147 11.76 11.94 -0.69
C VAL A 147 12.40 10.54 -0.77
N PRO A 148 13.55 10.31 -0.11
CA PRO A 148 14.20 9.01 -0.11
C PRO A 148 13.25 7.89 0.39
N GLY A 149 13.24 6.76 -0.31
CA GLY A 149 12.40 5.60 0.03
C GLY A 149 10.96 5.68 -0.48
N VAL A 150 10.48 6.83 -0.96
CA VAL A 150 9.15 6.97 -1.55
C VAL A 150 9.18 6.58 -3.02
N MET A 151 8.25 5.71 -3.41
CA MET A 151 8.05 5.26 -4.79
C MET A 151 6.61 5.55 -5.22
N LEU A 152 6.46 6.38 -6.24
CA LEU A 152 5.17 6.62 -6.89
C LEU A 152 4.97 5.54 -7.94
N MET A 153 3.94 4.74 -7.77
CA MET A 153 3.66 3.58 -8.63
C MET A 153 2.18 3.60 -9.07
N PRO A 154 1.84 4.42 -10.09
CA PRO A 154 0.50 4.36 -10.66
C PRO A 154 0.17 2.93 -11.12
N PRO A 155 -1.04 2.41 -10.87
CA PRO A 155 -1.43 1.06 -11.27
C PRO A 155 -1.71 0.99 -12.77
N MET A 156 -0.65 0.96 -13.57
CA MET A 156 -0.72 0.91 -15.02
C MET A 156 -0.68 -0.52 -15.54
N LEU A 157 -1.49 -0.80 -16.56
CA LEU A 157 -1.52 -2.10 -17.24
C LEU A 157 -0.22 -2.34 -18.00
N THR A 158 0.21 -3.60 -18.01
CA THR A 158 1.36 -4.07 -18.76
C THR A 158 0.88 -4.89 -19.96
N PHE A 159 1.19 -4.46 -21.18
CA PHE A 159 0.68 -5.08 -22.43
C PHE A 159 1.64 -6.07 -23.06
N TYR A 160 2.94 -6.02 -22.79
CA TYR A 160 3.93 -6.89 -23.40
C TYR A 160 3.87 -8.35 -22.93
N ASN A 161 3.13 -8.64 -21.86
CA ASN A 161 2.90 -10.02 -21.40
C ASN A 161 1.81 -10.78 -22.19
N GLY A 162 1.23 -10.14 -23.22
CA GLY A 162 0.12 -10.66 -24.00
C GLY A 162 -1.25 -10.40 -23.33
N PRO A 163 -2.32 -10.98 -23.86
CA PRO A 163 -3.65 -10.87 -23.26
C PRO A 163 -3.66 -11.44 -21.85
N VAL A 164 -4.22 -10.67 -20.89
CA VAL A 164 -4.36 -11.04 -19.49
C VAL A 164 -5.76 -10.74 -19.02
N THR A 165 -6.24 -11.49 -18.03
CA THR A 165 -7.47 -11.17 -17.32
C THR A 165 -7.24 -9.95 -16.40
N LEU A 166 -8.33 -9.34 -15.92
CA LEU A 166 -8.23 -8.26 -14.95
C LEU A 166 -7.50 -8.73 -13.68
N ASP A 167 -7.80 -9.94 -13.19
CA ASP A 167 -7.17 -10.49 -11.99
C ASP A 167 -5.66 -10.70 -12.18
N GLU A 168 -5.23 -11.20 -13.34
CA GLU A 168 -3.80 -11.32 -13.66
C GLU A 168 -3.11 -9.96 -13.73
N ALA A 169 -3.78 -8.94 -14.27
CA ALA A 169 -3.26 -7.57 -14.30
C ALA A 169 -3.14 -6.97 -12.90
N VAL A 170 -4.15 -7.14 -12.05
CA VAL A 170 -4.14 -6.73 -10.64
C VAL A 170 -3.01 -7.42 -9.88
N HIS A 171 -2.88 -8.75 -10.06
CA HIS A 171 -1.78 -9.53 -9.46
C HIS A 171 -0.41 -9.00 -9.88
N HIS A 172 -0.20 -8.76 -11.18
CA HIS A 172 1.08 -8.25 -11.70
C HIS A 172 1.45 -6.88 -11.09
N ILE A 173 0.48 -5.97 -10.98
CA ILE A 173 0.68 -4.65 -10.40
C ILE A 173 0.99 -4.75 -8.89
N ALA A 174 0.22 -5.57 -8.15
CA ALA A 174 0.43 -5.80 -6.71
C ALA A 174 1.80 -6.45 -6.44
N ALA A 175 2.18 -7.47 -7.23
CA ALA A 175 3.47 -8.14 -7.12
C ALA A 175 4.64 -7.18 -7.34
N LYS A 176 4.54 -6.24 -8.29
CA LYS A 176 5.54 -5.19 -8.50
C LYS A 176 5.69 -4.28 -7.29
N ALA A 177 4.61 -3.90 -6.64
CA ALA A 177 4.66 -3.07 -5.44
C ALA A 177 5.26 -3.83 -4.24
N LEU A 178 4.95 -5.11 -4.10
CA LEU A 178 5.52 -5.96 -3.05
C LEU A 178 7.03 -6.17 -3.24
N GLU A 179 7.49 -6.39 -4.49
CA GLU A 179 8.91 -6.45 -4.79
C GLU A 179 9.64 -5.16 -4.38
N ALA A 180 9.00 -4.00 -4.59
CA ALA A 180 9.56 -2.71 -4.20
C ALA A 180 9.75 -2.56 -2.69
N VAL A 181 8.93 -3.23 -1.86
CA VAL A 181 9.14 -3.30 -0.40
C VAL A 181 9.92 -4.55 0.05
N GLY A 182 10.48 -5.31 -0.91
CA GLY A 182 11.36 -6.43 -0.64
C GLY A 182 10.66 -7.75 -0.32
N VAL A 183 9.40 -7.91 -0.74
CA VAL A 183 8.63 -9.16 -0.64
C VAL A 183 8.47 -9.75 -2.04
N SER A 184 8.87 -11.00 -2.22
CA SER A 184 8.70 -11.73 -3.49
C SER A 184 7.30 -12.32 -3.56
N CYS A 185 6.63 -12.10 -4.68
CA CYS A 185 5.30 -12.65 -4.96
C CYS A 185 5.42 -13.84 -5.92
N ALA A 186 4.66 -14.90 -5.66
CA ALA A 186 4.58 -16.03 -6.57
C ALA A 186 3.94 -15.59 -7.91
N ASN A 187 4.27 -16.29 -9.00
CA ASN A 187 3.70 -16.06 -10.32
C ASN A 187 3.91 -14.64 -10.91
N TYR A 188 4.81 -13.84 -10.34
CA TYR A 188 5.16 -12.55 -10.92
C TYR A 188 6.02 -12.74 -12.17
N LYS A 189 5.46 -12.42 -13.34
CA LYS A 189 6.14 -12.54 -14.64
C LYS A 189 7.09 -11.35 -14.82
N ARG A 190 8.41 -11.61 -14.80
CA ARG A 190 9.42 -10.61 -15.13
C ARG A 190 9.72 -10.61 -16.60
N TRP A 191 10.21 -9.49 -17.11
CA TRP A 191 10.80 -9.45 -18.44
C TRP A 191 12.09 -10.27 -18.44
N SER A 192 12.21 -11.22 -19.38
CA SER A 192 13.37 -12.09 -19.58
C SER A 192 13.94 -11.90 -20.98
#